data_37c9d3ef2cc9140da430137167b48ec8
#
_entry.id   37c9d3ef2cc9140da430137167b48ec8
#
_cell.length_a   1.000
_cell.length_b   1.000
_cell.length_c   1.000
_cell.angle_alpha   90.00
_cell.angle_beta   90.00
_cell.angle_gamma   90.00
#
_symmetry.space_group_name_H-M   'P 1'
#
loop_
_entity.id
_entity.type
_entity.pdbx_description
1 polymer ?
#
loop_
_entity_poly.entity_id
_entity_poly.type
_entity_poly.pdbx_seq_one_letter_code
_entity_poly.pdbx_strand_id
1 'polypeptide(L)'
;STLSSSSAASDVYKRQIVKEARARGLQVPIILMGYYNPLHAYGEERAVRDARAAGANGFIVVDLLPEEAGQFLRACRQEKMAFVPLVAPTTDVERIRYLTTLADAFIYVVSRLGTTGASTTLSSSLGDLLAKIRSGTDVPLAVGFGVSNRDHFVEVGALSDGVVIGSKLIQCIKNAGPTKEARVKAAYTFCDSITGKSQGGLP
;
A
#
# COMPACT_ATOMS: atom_id res chain seq x y z
N SER A 1 3.47 -25.92 14.43
CA SER A 1 2.25 -25.88 13.58
C SER A 1 1.23 -24.83 14.00
N THR A 2 1.48 -24.03 15.06
CA THR A 2 0.56 -22.97 15.56
C THR A 2 0.68 -21.64 14.82
N LEU A 3 1.78 -21.37 14.13
CA LEU A 3 1.98 -20.14 13.35
C LEU A 3 1.17 -20.11 12.04
N SER A 4 0.89 -21.29 11.45
CA SER A 4 0.13 -21.36 10.18
C SER A 4 -1.37 -21.08 10.37
N SER A 5 -1.94 -21.40 11.54
CA SER A 5 -3.35 -21.18 11.82
C SER A 5 -3.70 -19.70 12.06
N SER A 6 -2.82 -18.94 12.72
CA SER A 6 -3.03 -17.50 12.94
C SER A 6 -2.91 -16.66 11.66
N SER A 7 -2.01 -17.05 10.76
CA SER A 7 -1.83 -16.41 9.46
C SER A 7 -3.03 -16.64 8.55
N ALA A 8 -3.50 -17.89 8.42
CA ALA A 8 -4.69 -18.22 7.64
C ALA A 8 -5.96 -17.52 8.17
N ALA A 9 -6.12 -17.46 9.50
CA ALA A 9 -7.23 -16.73 10.12
C ALA A 9 -7.16 -15.23 9.82
N SER A 10 -5.97 -14.64 9.82
CA SER A 10 -5.76 -13.23 9.45
C SER A 10 -6.20 -12.94 8.01
N ASP A 11 -5.89 -13.83 7.06
CA ASP A 11 -6.22 -13.62 5.65
C ASP A 11 -7.71 -13.84 5.36
N VAL A 12 -8.36 -14.78 6.05
CA VAL A 12 -9.82 -14.93 6.01
C VAL A 12 -10.50 -13.65 6.51
N TYR A 13 -10.02 -13.08 7.62
CA TYR A 13 -10.55 -11.85 8.18
C TYR A 13 -10.39 -10.64 7.24
N LYS A 14 -9.24 -10.48 6.60
CA LYS A 14 -9.02 -9.42 5.59
C LYS A 14 -10.02 -9.51 4.44
N ARG A 15 -10.26 -10.71 3.90
CA ARG A 15 -11.23 -10.92 2.84
C ARG A 15 -12.67 -10.60 3.26
N GLN A 16 -13.03 -10.89 4.51
CA GLN A 16 -14.33 -10.51 5.06
C GLN A 16 -14.49 -8.99 5.13
N ILE A 17 -13.47 -8.26 5.56
CA ILE A 17 -13.47 -6.78 5.58
C ILE A 17 -13.68 -6.22 4.16
N VAL A 18 -12.98 -6.77 3.16
CA VAL A 18 -13.14 -6.34 1.76
C VAL A 18 -14.57 -6.56 1.28
N LYS A 19 -15.15 -7.74 1.51
CA LYS A 19 -16.54 -8.04 1.15
C LYS A 19 -17.52 -7.09 1.79
N GLU A 20 -17.36 -6.83 3.09
CA GLU A 20 -18.24 -5.92 3.83
C GLU A 20 -18.11 -4.47 3.32
N ALA A 21 -16.90 -4.01 3.04
CA ALA A 21 -16.67 -2.69 2.47
C ALA A 21 -17.35 -2.54 1.10
N ARG A 22 -17.25 -3.55 0.23
CA ARG A 22 -17.95 -3.59 -1.06
C ARG A 22 -19.45 -3.59 -0.91
N ALA A 23 -19.99 -4.40 0.00
CA ALA A 23 -21.43 -4.45 0.29
C ALA A 23 -21.97 -3.11 0.80
N ARG A 24 -21.13 -2.29 1.44
CA ARG A 24 -21.45 -0.93 1.89
C ARG A 24 -21.22 0.15 0.81
N GLY A 25 -20.92 -0.23 -0.43
CA GLY A 25 -20.80 0.69 -1.57
C GLY A 25 -19.42 1.27 -1.80
N LEU A 26 -18.34 0.76 -1.18
CA LEU A 26 -17.00 1.21 -1.44
C LEU A 26 -16.58 0.87 -2.88
N GLN A 27 -16.30 1.90 -3.71
CA GLN A 27 -15.95 1.74 -5.14
C GLN A 27 -14.44 1.91 -5.42
N VAL A 28 -13.71 2.59 -4.53
CA VAL A 28 -12.26 2.80 -4.75
C VAL A 28 -11.49 1.48 -4.77
N PRO A 29 -10.38 1.39 -5.51
CA PRO A 29 -9.55 0.19 -5.54
C PRO A 29 -9.07 -0.23 -4.15
N ILE A 30 -9.07 -1.54 -3.90
CA ILE A 30 -8.53 -2.14 -2.67
C ILE A 30 -7.37 -3.03 -3.05
N ILE A 31 -6.17 -2.68 -2.57
CA ILE A 31 -4.95 -3.46 -2.76
C ILE A 31 -4.61 -4.14 -1.43
N LEU A 32 -4.46 -5.46 -1.44
CA LEU A 32 -4.09 -6.24 -0.26
C LEU A 32 -2.57 -6.22 -0.07
N MET A 33 -2.11 -5.82 1.11
CA MET A 33 -0.69 -5.80 1.43
C MET A 33 -0.35 -6.87 2.46
N GLY A 34 0.73 -7.59 2.21
CA GLY A 34 1.19 -8.65 3.11
C GLY A 34 2.54 -9.24 2.72
N TYR A 35 2.90 -10.33 3.40
CA TYR A 35 4.09 -11.12 3.13
C TYR A 35 3.77 -12.32 2.25
N TYR A 36 4.78 -12.85 1.57
CA TYR A 36 4.62 -13.94 0.61
C TYR A 36 4.30 -15.28 1.26
N ASN A 37 4.99 -15.63 2.35
CA ASN A 37 4.81 -16.93 3.01
C ASN A 37 3.35 -17.32 3.30
N PRO A 38 2.48 -16.45 3.84
CA PRO A 38 1.06 -16.76 4.02
C PRO A 38 0.33 -17.05 2.70
N LEU A 39 0.65 -16.32 1.63
CA LEU A 39 0.06 -16.51 0.31
C LEU A 39 0.48 -17.85 -0.28
N HIS A 40 1.78 -18.17 -0.18
CA HIS A 40 2.35 -19.44 -0.64
C HIS A 40 1.75 -20.63 0.12
N ALA A 41 1.68 -20.56 1.46
CA ALA A 41 1.10 -21.61 2.30
C ALA A 41 -0.40 -21.85 2.03
N TYR A 42 -1.15 -20.81 1.64
CA TYR A 42 -2.56 -20.92 1.27
C TYR A 42 -2.77 -21.45 -0.15
N GLY A 43 -1.74 -21.35 -0.98
CA GLY A 43 -1.76 -21.60 -2.42
C GLY A 43 -2.02 -20.32 -3.21
N GLU A 44 -1.06 -19.92 -4.02
CA GLU A 44 -1.04 -18.61 -4.70
C GLU A 44 -2.28 -18.38 -5.57
N GLU A 45 -2.62 -19.33 -6.44
CA GLU A 45 -3.79 -19.24 -7.31
C GLU A 45 -5.10 -19.13 -6.53
N ARG A 46 -5.20 -19.91 -5.44
CA ARG A 46 -6.35 -19.85 -4.55
C ARG A 46 -6.44 -18.51 -3.83
N ALA A 47 -5.31 -17.99 -3.34
CA ALA A 47 -5.24 -16.70 -2.66
C ALA A 47 -5.72 -15.57 -3.58
N VAL A 48 -5.24 -15.54 -4.82
CA VAL A 48 -5.59 -14.53 -5.81
C VAL A 48 -7.07 -14.61 -6.19
N ARG A 49 -7.57 -15.80 -6.52
CA ARG A 49 -8.98 -16.04 -6.86
C ARG A 49 -9.92 -15.63 -5.72
N ASP A 50 -9.62 -16.05 -4.48
CA ASP A 50 -10.45 -15.74 -3.33
C ASP A 50 -10.42 -14.24 -2.97
N ALA A 51 -9.29 -13.56 -3.17
CA ALA A 51 -9.18 -12.12 -3.01
C ALA A 51 -10.00 -11.38 -4.07
N ARG A 52 -9.93 -11.81 -5.33
CA ARG A 52 -10.75 -11.28 -6.43
C ARG A 52 -12.23 -11.43 -6.15
N ALA A 53 -12.66 -12.63 -5.73
CA ALA A 53 -14.05 -12.91 -5.37
C ALA A 53 -14.53 -12.09 -4.16
N ALA A 54 -13.62 -11.68 -3.28
CA ALA A 54 -13.94 -10.76 -2.18
C ALA A 54 -14.10 -9.30 -2.65
N GLY A 55 -13.64 -8.94 -3.85
CA GLY A 55 -13.71 -7.59 -4.40
C GLY A 55 -12.40 -6.79 -4.28
N ALA A 56 -11.27 -7.44 -3.98
CA ALA A 56 -9.95 -6.82 -4.06
C ALA A 56 -9.55 -6.57 -5.52
N ASN A 57 -8.61 -5.65 -5.74
CA ASN A 57 -8.15 -5.24 -7.05
C ASN A 57 -6.67 -5.58 -7.32
N GLY A 58 -5.91 -5.93 -6.29
CA GLY A 58 -4.49 -6.24 -6.45
C GLY A 58 -3.78 -6.55 -5.15
N PHE A 59 -2.45 -6.70 -5.28
CA PHE A 59 -1.57 -7.06 -4.19
C PHE A 59 -0.30 -6.21 -4.14
N ILE A 60 0.16 -5.94 -2.92
CA ILE A 60 1.52 -5.53 -2.58
C ILE A 60 2.11 -6.66 -1.74
N VAL A 61 3.13 -7.36 -2.25
CA VAL A 61 3.81 -8.43 -1.50
C VAL A 61 5.22 -7.97 -1.16
N VAL A 62 5.45 -7.78 0.16
CA VAL A 62 6.60 -7.02 0.67
C VAL A 62 7.93 -7.72 0.42
N ASP A 63 7.95 -9.04 0.52
CA ASP A 63 9.15 -9.91 0.51
C ASP A 63 9.19 -10.87 -0.69
N LEU A 64 8.33 -10.68 -1.68
CA LEU A 64 8.34 -11.50 -2.89
C LEU A 64 9.48 -11.07 -3.81
N LEU A 65 10.44 -11.96 -3.99
CA LEU A 65 11.51 -11.77 -4.95
C LEU A 65 10.96 -11.90 -6.37
N PRO A 66 11.27 -10.97 -7.28
CA PRO A 66 10.76 -11.02 -8.65
C PRO A 66 11.07 -12.33 -9.37
N GLU A 67 12.21 -12.96 -9.06
CA GLU A 67 12.65 -14.24 -9.62
C GLU A 67 11.74 -15.41 -9.20
N GLU A 68 11.11 -15.30 -8.03
CA GLU A 68 10.18 -16.29 -7.47
C GLU A 68 8.72 -15.96 -7.78
N ALA A 69 8.44 -14.74 -8.26
CA ALA A 69 7.09 -14.22 -8.44
C ALA A 69 6.32 -14.86 -9.62
N GLY A 70 6.96 -15.69 -10.45
CA GLY A 70 6.39 -16.13 -11.73
C GLY A 70 5.02 -16.79 -11.64
N GLN A 71 4.78 -17.67 -10.67
CA GLN A 71 3.48 -18.32 -10.48
C GLN A 71 2.43 -17.32 -9.96
N PHE A 72 2.78 -16.55 -8.95
CA PHE A 72 1.90 -15.55 -8.36
C PHE A 72 1.45 -14.49 -9.37
N LEU A 73 2.39 -13.97 -10.17
CA LEU A 73 2.08 -12.98 -11.22
C LEU A 73 1.18 -13.56 -12.32
N ARG A 74 1.37 -14.81 -12.71
CA ARG A 74 0.45 -15.48 -13.66
C ARG A 74 -0.96 -15.56 -13.08
N ALA A 75 -1.10 -15.96 -11.82
CA ALA A 75 -2.39 -16.01 -11.15
C ALA A 75 -3.04 -14.62 -11.07
N CYS A 76 -2.29 -13.58 -10.74
CA CYS A 76 -2.78 -12.20 -10.72
C CYS A 76 -3.32 -11.78 -12.10
N ARG A 77 -2.57 -12.04 -13.17
CA ARG A 77 -2.98 -11.69 -14.54
C ARG A 77 -4.22 -12.45 -15.00
N GLN A 78 -4.33 -13.74 -14.69
CA GLN A 78 -5.53 -14.55 -14.99
C GLN A 78 -6.78 -13.99 -14.35
N GLU A 79 -6.68 -13.53 -13.12
CA GLU A 79 -7.80 -12.98 -12.35
C GLU A 79 -7.96 -11.45 -12.51
N LYS A 80 -7.18 -10.83 -13.40
CA LYS A 80 -7.14 -9.37 -13.61
C LYS A 80 -6.91 -8.58 -12.32
N MET A 81 -6.00 -9.10 -11.49
CA MET A 81 -5.55 -8.47 -10.25
C MET A 81 -4.22 -7.76 -10.49
N ALA A 82 -4.11 -6.51 -10.06
CA ALA A 82 -2.88 -5.75 -10.20
C ALA A 82 -1.80 -6.24 -9.23
N PHE A 83 -0.57 -6.31 -9.70
CA PHE A 83 0.60 -6.44 -8.84
C PHE A 83 1.30 -5.08 -8.72
N VAL A 84 1.59 -4.68 -7.48
CA VAL A 84 2.27 -3.43 -7.16
C VAL A 84 3.63 -3.77 -6.53
N PRO A 85 4.72 -3.61 -7.27
CA PRO A 85 6.06 -3.86 -6.75
C PRO A 85 6.50 -2.76 -5.78
N LEU A 86 7.42 -3.12 -4.86
CA LEU A 86 8.06 -2.19 -3.95
C LEU A 86 9.46 -1.82 -4.44
N VAL A 87 9.79 -0.54 -4.31
CA VAL A 87 11.15 -0.02 -4.52
C VAL A 87 11.58 0.73 -3.25
N ALA A 88 12.79 0.44 -2.78
CA ALA A 88 13.43 1.10 -1.65
C ALA A 88 14.66 1.90 -2.10
N PRO A 89 15.19 2.83 -1.29
CA PRO A 89 16.41 3.55 -1.62
C PRO A 89 17.62 2.66 -1.90
N THR A 90 17.64 1.48 -1.30
CA THR A 90 18.70 0.46 -1.48
C THR A 90 18.54 -0.38 -2.74
N THR A 91 17.44 -0.24 -3.49
CA THR A 91 17.21 -0.99 -4.72
C THR A 91 18.13 -0.47 -5.84
N ASP A 92 18.91 -1.37 -6.44
CA ASP A 92 19.78 -1.01 -7.56
C ASP A 92 19.01 -0.70 -8.86
N VAL A 93 19.70 -0.12 -9.85
CA VAL A 93 19.05 0.35 -11.09
C VAL A 93 18.49 -0.81 -11.93
N GLU A 94 19.22 -1.92 -12.02
CA GLU A 94 18.80 -3.07 -12.83
C GLU A 94 17.55 -3.69 -12.22
N ARG A 95 17.51 -3.79 -10.90
CA ARG A 95 16.36 -4.26 -10.15
C ARG A 95 15.15 -3.34 -10.33
N ILE A 96 15.35 -2.02 -10.28
CA ILE A 96 14.29 -1.05 -10.55
C ILE A 96 13.71 -1.28 -11.95
N ARG A 97 14.55 -1.37 -12.98
CA ARG A 97 14.11 -1.62 -14.37
C ARG A 97 13.29 -2.91 -14.48
N TYR A 98 13.73 -3.97 -13.82
CA TYR A 98 12.97 -5.23 -13.84
C TYR A 98 11.62 -5.09 -13.11
N LEU A 99 11.61 -4.51 -11.91
CA LEU A 99 10.37 -4.29 -11.14
C LEU A 99 9.36 -3.43 -11.90
N THR A 100 9.81 -2.43 -12.67
CA THR A 100 8.91 -1.59 -13.48
C THR A 100 8.16 -2.39 -14.54
N THR A 101 8.76 -3.46 -15.08
CA THR A 101 8.09 -4.34 -16.07
C THR A 101 7.01 -5.23 -15.45
N LEU A 102 7.02 -5.37 -14.12
CA LEU A 102 6.05 -6.19 -13.40
C LEU A 102 4.87 -5.38 -12.86
N ALA A 103 4.97 -4.05 -12.85
CA ALA A 103 3.96 -3.18 -12.29
C ALA A 103 2.73 -3.08 -13.19
N ASP A 104 1.55 -3.42 -12.65
CA ASP A 104 0.29 -3.36 -13.39
C ASP A 104 -0.52 -2.08 -13.12
N ALA A 105 -0.18 -1.31 -12.06
CA ALA A 105 -0.92 -0.11 -11.69
C ALA A 105 0.00 1.05 -11.29
N PHE A 106 0.82 0.85 -10.29
CA PHE A 106 1.81 1.82 -9.80
C PHE A 106 2.97 1.10 -9.11
N ILE A 107 4.02 1.84 -8.81
CA ILE A 107 5.16 1.36 -8.01
C ILE A 107 5.05 1.98 -6.61
N TYR A 108 5.11 1.14 -5.58
CA TYR A 108 5.15 1.62 -4.21
C TYR A 108 6.60 1.92 -3.80
N VAL A 109 6.92 3.20 -3.67
CA VAL A 109 8.24 3.66 -3.25
C VAL A 109 8.26 3.79 -1.73
N VAL A 110 9.03 2.92 -1.06
CA VAL A 110 9.24 2.98 0.38
C VAL A 110 10.36 3.95 0.66
N SER A 111 10.05 5.11 1.22
CA SER A 111 11.02 6.12 1.63
C SER A 111 11.07 6.18 3.16
N ARG A 112 12.28 6.25 3.76
CA ARG A 112 12.40 6.63 5.17
C ARG A 112 12.37 8.15 5.25
N LEU A 113 11.20 8.72 5.48
CA LEU A 113 11.11 10.10 5.92
C LEU A 113 11.70 10.15 7.34
N GLY A 114 12.87 10.79 7.48
CA GLY A 114 13.79 10.64 8.60
C GLY A 114 13.19 10.78 9.99
N THR A 115 13.75 9.99 10.89
CA THR A 115 13.63 10.15 12.35
C THR A 115 14.54 11.26 12.89
N THR A 116 15.28 11.96 12.05
CA THR A 116 16.23 13.00 12.43
C THR A 116 15.85 14.32 11.77
N GLY A 117 15.34 15.24 12.55
CA GLY A 117 14.87 16.61 12.36
C GLY A 117 15.50 17.58 11.35
N ALA A 118 15.98 17.14 10.20
CA ALA A 118 16.49 18.01 9.13
C ALA A 118 15.67 17.81 7.84
N SER A 119 14.64 18.61 7.66
CA SER A 119 13.69 18.54 6.55
C SER A 119 14.30 18.78 5.15
N THR A 120 15.43 19.45 5.05
CA THR A 120 16.05 19.82 3.77
C THR A 120 16.84 18.70 3.09
N THR A 121 17.38 17.76 3.84
CA THR A 121 18.15 16.62 3.27
C THR A 121 17.24 15.48 2.80
N LEU A 122 15.99 15.48 3.22
CA LEU A 122 15.02 14.42 2.93
C LEU A 122 14.39 14.56 1.54
N SER A 123 14.01 15.78 1.18
CA SER A 123 13.41 16.05 -0.13
C SER A 123 14.38 15.81 -1.27
N SER A 124 15.68 16.10 -1.08
CA SER A 124 16.70 15.85 -2.09
C SER A 124 16.89 14.34 -2.33
N SER A 125 17.09 13.54 -1.30
CA SER A 125 17.30 12.10 -1.44
C SER A 125 16.07 11.35 -1.99
N LEU A 126 14.87 11.80 -1.66
CA LEU A 126 13.63 11.27 -2.24
C LEU A 126 13.51 11.69 -3.70
N GLY A 127 13.77 12.97 -4.02
CA GLY A 127 13.77 13.47 -5.39
C GLY A 127 14.73 12.70 -6.30
N ASP A 128 15.95 12.46 -5.84
CA ASP A 128 16.94 11.68 -6.58
C ASP A 128 16.49 10.23 -6.82
N LEU A 129 15.90 9.60 -5.81
CA LEU A 129 15.34 8.24 -5.95
C LEU A 129 14.19 8.22 -6.97
N LEU A 130 13.26 9.15 -6.89
CA LEU A 130 12.14 9.23 -7.84
C LEU A 130 12.62 9.54 -9.26
N ALA A 131 13.57 10.43 -9.43
CA ALA A 131 14.20 10.70 -10.73
C ALA A 131 14.89 9.45 -11.31
N LYS A 132 15.61 8.70 -10.46
CA LYS A 132 16.23 7.43 -10.84
C LYS A 132 15.18 6.40 -11.31
N ILE A 133 14.03 6.29 -10.64
CA ILE A 133 12.97 5.38 -11.05
C ILE A 133 12.33 5.86 -12.35
N ARG A 134 11.98 7.14 -12.45
CA ARG A 134 11.35 7.73 -13.63
C ARG A 134 12.22 7.70 -14.89
N SER A 135 13.55 7.63 -14.75
CA SER A 135 14.44 7.45 -15.91
C SER A 135 14.23 6.11 -16.65
N GLY A 136 13.54 5.16 -16.03
CA GLY A 136 13.29 3.82 -16.58
C GLY A 136 11.81 3.48 -16.79
N THR A 137 10.87 4.37 -16.41
CA THR A 137 9.43 4.05 -16.51
C THR A 137 8.53 5.26 -16.39
N ASP A 138 7.38 5.19 -17.07
CA ASP A 138 6.25 6.12 -16.92
C ASP A 138 5.17 5.61 -15.96
N VAL A 139 5.40 4.45 -15.33
CA VAL A 139 4.47 3.90 -14.33
C VAL A 139 4.33 4.86 -13.15
N PRO A 140 3.11 5.16 -12.69
CA PRO A 140 2.90 6.06 -11.55
C PRO A 140 3.63 5.61 -10.29
N LEU A 141 4.13 6.57 -9.51
CA LEU A 141 4.88 6.34 -8.28
C LEU A 141 4.05 6.79 -7.07
N ALA A 142 3.77 5.89 -6.14
CA ALA A 142 3.16 6.21 -4.86
C ALA A 142 4.19 6.07 -3.74
N VAL A 143 4.42 7.17 -3.01
CA VAL A 143 5.45 7.23 -1.97
C VAL A 143 4.83 7.07 -0.59
N GLY A 144 5.37 6.16 0.18
CA GLY A 144 4.97 5.90 1.55
C GLY A 144 6.15 5.78 2.50
N PHE A 145 5.85 5.84 3.76
CA PHE A 145 6.70 5.76 4.92
C PHE A 145 7.00 7.11 5.57
N GLY A 146 6.44 7.29 6.78
CA GLY A 146 6.70 8.46 7.62
C GLY A 146 5.85 9.69 7.35
N VAL A 147 5.00 9.70 6.33
CA VAL A 147 4.02 10.77 6.12
C VAL A 147 3.03 10.78 7.27
N SER A 148 2.99 11.87 8.04
CA SER A 148 2.25 11.94 9.30
C SER A 148 1.43 13.22 9.48
N ASN A 149 1.62 14.22 8.65
CA ASN A 149 0.94 15.50 8.67
C ASN A 149 0.73 16.03 7.24
N ARG A 150 0.03 17.18 7.14
CA ARG A 150 -0.28 17.80 5.87
C ARG A 150 0.96 18.31 5.13
N ASP A 151 1.94 18.86 5.83
CA ASP A 151 3.15 19.39 5.19
C ASP A 151 3.92 18.28 4.50
N HIS A 152 4.10 17.13 5.16
CA HIS A 152 4.67 15.93 4.54
C HIS A 152 3.85 15.44 3.35
N PHE A 153 2.51 15.50 3.46
CA PHE A 153 1.63 15.10 2.36
C PHE A 153 1.79 15.98 1.12
N VAL A 154 1.86 17.30 1.32
CA VAL A 154 2.05 18.28 0.23
C VAL A 154 3.45 18.14 -0.37
N GLU A 155 4.49 18.06 0.46
CA GLU A 155 5.89 17.90 0.01
C GLU A 155 6.07 16.63 -0.84
N VAL A 156 5.62 15.49 -0.35
CA VAL A 156 5.72 14.22 -1.08
C VAL A 156 4.82 14.22 -2.32
N GLY A 157 3.63 14.79 -2.22
CA GLY A 157 2.67 14.90 -3.33
C GLY A 157 3.16 15.80 -4.46
N ALA A 158 4.05 16.76 -4.19
CA ALA A 158 4.67 17.58 -5.23
C ALA A 158 5.72 16.79 -6.05
N LEU A 159 6.25 15.69 -5.52
CA LEU A 159 7.30 14.88 -6.15
C LEU A 159 6.80 13.56 -6.74
N SER A 160 5.62 13.09 -6.33
CA SER A 160 5.08 11.77 -6.68
C SER A 160 3.63 11.84 -7.17
N ASP A 161 3.16 10.77 -7.80
CA ASP A 161 1.78 10.68 -8.29
C ASP A 161 0.78 10.28 -7.20
N GLY A 162 1.28 9.78 -6.08
CA GLY A 162 0.47 9.38 -4.93
C GLY A 162 1.24 9.36 -3.62
N VAL A 163 0.51 9.58 -2.53
CA VAL A 163 1.06 9.56 -1.17
C VAL A 163 0.38 8.48 -0.35
N VAL A 164 1.17 7.63 0.31
CA VAL A 164 0.67 6.52 1.14
C VAL A 164 0.88 6.83 2.61
N ILE A 165 -0.19 6.76 3.38
CA ILE A 165 -0.20 6.99 4.82
C ILE A 165 -0.75 5.76 5.52
N GLY A 166 0.03 5.18 6.42
CA GLY A 166 -0.34 3.98 7.17
C GLY A 166 -0.30 4.18 8.68
N SER A 167 0.88 4.13 9.26
CA SER A 167 1.11 4.08 10.71
C SER A 167 0.42 5.21 11.49
N LYS A 168 0.41 6.42 10.94
CA LYS A 168 -0.22 7.58 11.61
C LYS A 168 -1.73 7.45 11.66
N LEU A 169 -2.37 6.99 10.58
CA LEU A 169 -3.80 6.70 10.56
C LEU A 169 -4.17 5.64 11.59
N ILE A 170 -3.42 4.54 11.65
CA ILE A 170 -3.62 3.48 12.65
C ILE A 170 -3.47 4.03 14.06
N GLN A 171 -2.48 4.88 14.32
CA GLN A 171 -2.28 5.51 15.62
C GLN A 171 -3.47 6.41 16.01
N CYS A 172 -4.00 7.19 15.06
CA CYS A 172 -5.19 8.02 15.30
C CYS A 172 -6.41 7.17 15.68
N ILE A 173 -6.64 6.07 14.95
CA ILE A 173 -7.73 5.13 15.23
C ILE A 173 -7.55 4.46 16.61
N LYS A 174 -6.32 4.04 16.94
CA LYS A 174 -6.00 3.40 18.23
C LYS A 174 -6.25 4.34 19.42
N ASN A 175 -5.93 5.62 19.28
CA ASN A 175 -6.03 6.62 20.34
C ASN A 175 -7.43 7.25 20.45
N ALA A 176 -8.36 6.94 19.55
CA ALA A 176 -9.68 7.54 19.48
C ALA A 176 -10.68 7.05 20.55
N GLY A 177 -10.26 6.11 21.41
CA GLY A 177 -11.13 5.51 22.40
C GLY A 177 -11.77 4.17 21.97
N PRO A 178 -12.63 3.58 22.82
CA PRO A 178 -13.08 2.19 22.64
C PRO A 178 -14.22 2.05 21.61
N THR A 179 -14.99 3.10 21.32
CA THR A 179 -16.19 2.99 20.49
C THR A 179 -15.87 3.00 19.00
N LYS A 180 -16.69 2.30 18.21
CA LYS A 180 -16.58 2.25 16.75
C LYS A 180 -16.73 3.66 16.14
N GLU A 181 -17.70 4.41 16.62
CA GLU A 181 -18.01 5.76 16.14
C GLU A 181 -16.86 6.73 16.36
N ALA A 182 -16.22 6.70 17.54
CA ALA A 182 -15.04 7.50 17.84
C ALA A 182 -13.87 7.16 16.90
N ARG A 183 -13.64 5.88 16.63
CA ARG A 183 -12.57 5.42 15.72
C ARG A 183 -12.81 5.84 14.27
N VAL A 184 -14.06 5.72 13.79
CA VAL A 184 -14.43 6.15 12.44
C VAL A 184 -14.27 7.66 12.31
N LYS A 185 -14.76 8.44 13.31
CA LYS A 185 -14.60 9.89 13.33
C LYS A 185 -13.14 10.32 13.33
N ALA A 186 -12.29 9.67 14.12
CA ALA A 186 -10.85 9.98 14.17
C ALA A 186 -10.16 9.69 12.83
N ALA A 187 -10.46 8.57 12.17
CA ALA A 187 -9.95 8.27 10.85
C ALA A 187 -10.37 9.32 9.82
N TYR A 188 -11.66 9.68 9.80
CA TYR A 188 -12.18 10.69 8.89
C TYR A 188 -11.52 12.05 9.13
N THR A 189 -11.50 12.54 10.39
CA THR A 189 -10.89 13.82 10.75
C THR A 189 -9.41 13.88 10.36
N PHE A 190 -8.69 12.79 10.57
CA PHE A 190 -7.28 12.71 10.16
C PHE A 190 -7.14 12.79 8.64
N CYS A 191 -7.90 12.02 7.88
CA CYS A 191 -7.84 12.05 6.42
C CYS A 191 -8.20 13.44 5.88
N ASP A 192 -9.22 14.07 6.43
CA ASP A 192 -9.65 15.43 6.06
C ASP A 192 -8.55 16.46 6.34
N SER A 193 -7.93 16.41 7.51
CA SER A 193 -6.81 17.29 7.88
C SER A 193 -5.60 17.14 6.95
N ILE A 194 -5.32 15.94 6.48
CA ILE A 194 -4.20 15.65 5.57
C ILE A 194 -4.50 16.13 4.15
N THR A 195 -5.70 15.84 3.62
CA THR A 195 -6.05 16.16 2.23
C THR A 195 -6.46 17.62 2.04
N GLY A 196 -6.82 18.32 3.13
CA GLY A 196 -7.29 19.71 3.09
C GLY A 196 -8.66 19.88 2.44
N LYS A 197 -9.45 18.82 2.36
CA LYS A 197 -10.85 18.87 1.91
C LYS A 197 -11.75 19.22 3.10
N SER A 198 -11.55 20.38 3.72
CA SER A 198 -12.49 20.89 4.71
C SER A 198 -13.79 21.29 4.03
N GLN A 199 -14.90 20.76 4.54
CA GLN A 199 -16.31 21.09 4.29
C GLN A 199 -17.08 20.14 3.34
N GLY A 200 -17.24 18.92 3.79
CA GLY A 200 -18.35 18.07 3.44
C GLY A 200 -18.58 17.15 4.62
N GLY A 201 -19.62 17.43 5.41
CA GLY A 201 -19.95 16.61 6.57
C GLY A 201 -20.10 15.15 6.19
N LEU A 202 -19.87 14.26 7.16
CA LEU A 202 -20.21 12.83 7.02
C LEU A 202 -21.67 12.72 6.58
N PRO A 203 -21.95 11.90 5.55
CA PRO A 203 -23.33 11.55 5.21
C PRO A 203 -24.02 10.78 6.33
#